data_9e9fa2437ad9e4c4cd795b745421328e
#
_entry.id   9e9fa2437ad9e4c4cd795b745421328e
#
_cell.length_a   1.000
_cell.length_b   1.000
_cell.length_c   1.000
_cell.angle_alpha   90.00
_cell.angle_beta   90.00
_cell.angle_gamma   90.00
#
_symmetry.space_group_name_H-M   'P 1'
#
loop_
_entity.id
_entity.type
_entity.pdbx_description
1 polymer ?
#
loop_
_entity_poly.entity_id
_entity_poly.type
_entity_poly.pdbx_seq_one_letter_code
_entity_poly.pdbx_strand_id
1 'polypeptide(L)'
;MNLVKSFVKKFVRRQRNDWSIGIYVGKSPLDFAPPENINNPVLTAKDVTDVAAKFVADPFMVRENGTWYMFFEVMNFDDNKGDIALATSNDGFNWNYKQIVLDEPFHLSYPYVFKWKNEYYLIPETYEASSVRLYKAVNFPTNWSLEKTLLEGSDYVDPSIFYFNDNWWLFTSSTDNNILRLHYSNNLMGNWIEHPKSPVIERNETIARPGGRVVVLEHKIIRYTQDDRYRYGNKVRAFEITKLTTRSYEEKEIKENPILKASGVGWNKTGMHNIDPHQIEENQWIACVDGYGESLIFGFNSDRSNS
;
A
#
# COMPACT_ATOMS: atom_id res chain seq x y z
N MET A 1 -1.26 -28.61 54.29
CA MET A 1 -2.49 -28.37 53.52
C MET A 1 -2.09 -27.60 52.28
N ASN A 2 -1.74 -28.34 51.20
CA ASN A 2 -1.20 -27.78 49.97
C ASN A 2 -2.34 -27.31 49.08
N LEU A 3 -2.45 -25.99 48.88
CA LEU A 3 -3.34 -25.41 47.89
C LEU A 3 -2.73 -25.59 46.50
N VAL A 4 -3.19 -26.53 45.72
CA VAL A 4 -2.93 -26.66 44.31
C VAL A 4 -3.71 -25.55 43.60
N LYS A 5 -3.00 -24.48 43.18
CA LYS A 5 -3.60 -23.47 42.29
C LYS A 5 -3.82 -24.11 40.92
N SER A 6 -5.09 -24.39 40.63
CA SER A 6 -5.53 -24.82 39.30
C SER A 6 -5.37 -23.68 38.30
N PHE A 7 -4.41 -23.82 37.41
CA PHE A 7 -4.26 -22.93 36.23
C PHE A 7 -5.32 -23.31 35.19
N VAL A 8 -6.40 -22.56 35.16
CA VAL A 8 -7.37 -22.68 34.06
C VAL A 8 -6.78 -21.90 32.87
N LYS A 9 -6.15 -22.61 31.95
CA LYS A 9 -5.75 -22.01 30.66
C LYS A 9 -7.00 -21.67 29.86
N LYS A 10 -7.33 -20.40 29.72
CA LYS A 10 -8.45 -19.96 28.90
C LYS A 10 -8.07 -20.12 27.41
N PHE A 11 -8.84 -20.94 26.73
CA PHE A 11 -8.73 -21.09 25.26
C PHE A 11 -9.22 -19.80 24.62
N VAL A 12 -8.36 -19.09 23.91
CA VAL A 12 -8.70 -17.83 23.22
C VAL A 12 -8.75 -18.10 21.73
N ARG A 13 -9.88 -17.80 21.12
CA ARG A 13 -10.08 -17.76 19.69
C ARG A 13 -9.73 -16.35 19.21
N ARG A 14 -8.66 -16.19 18.45
CA ARG A 14 -8.28 -14.92 17.82
C ARG A 14 -8.49 -15.02 16.31
N GLN A 15 -9.08 -14.00 15.73
CA GLN A 15 -9.17 -13.81 14.29
C GLN A 15 -7.87 -13.17 13.82
N ARG A 16 -7.29 -13.69 12.76
CA ARG A 16 -6.10 -13.15 12.12
C ARG A 16 -6.42 -12.82 10.67
N ASN A 17 -6.02 -11.63 10.23
CA ASN A 17 -6.04 -11.25 8.83
C ASN A 17 -4.73 -11.70 8.20
N ASP A 18 -4.80 -12.67 7.30
CA ASP A 18 -3.64 -13.20 6.59
C ASP A 18 -3.53 -12.47 5.25
N TRP A 19 -2.93 -11.26 5.26
CA TRP A 19 -2.64 -10.48 4.05
C TRP A 19 -1.58 -11.15 3.20
N SER A 20 -1.76 -11.08 1.90
CA SER A 20 -0.88 -11.67 0.89
C SER A 20 -0.97 -10.86 -0.40
N ILE A 21 0.02 -11.03 -1.29
CA ILE A 21 0.15 -10.27 -2.53
C ILE A 21 -0.16 -11.15 -3.73
N GLY A 22 -0.93 -10.61 -4.67
CA GLY A 22 -1.27 -11.24 -5.93
C GLY A 22 -0.93 -10.38 -7.14
N ILE A 23 -0.99 -10.98 -8.31
CA ILE A 23 -0.84 -10.31 -9.61
C ILE A 23 -2.14 -10.44 -10.38
N TYR A 24 -2.63 -9.30 -10.87
CA TYR A 24 -3.79 -9.21 -11.74
C TYR A 24 -3.39 -8.63 -13.11
N VAL A 25 -4.16 -8.94 -14.12
CA VAL A 25 -3.98 -8.42 -15.49
C VAL A 25 -5.26 -7.77 -15.98
N GLY A 26 -5.12 -6.88 -16.94
CA GLY A 26 -6.28 -6.16 -17.48
C GLY A 26 -6.05 -5.59 -18.88
N LYS A 27 -7.12 -5.05 -19.45
CA LYS A 27 -7.08 -4.33 -20.73
C LYS A 27 -7.02 -2.83 -20.55
N SER A 28 -7.28 -2.35 -19.36
CA SER A 28 -7.26 -0.94 -18.98
C SER A 28 -6.93 -0.80 -17.50
N PRO A 29 -6.60 0.39 -17.00
CA PRO A 29 -6.36 0.61 -15.58
C PRO A 29 -7.63 0.49 -14.71
N LEU A 30 -8.77 0.16 -15.31
CA LEU A 30 -10.08 0.04 -14.63
C LEU A 30 -10.66 -1.38 -14.68
N ASP A 31 -9.99 -2.31 -15.34
CA ASP A 31 -10.49 -3.66 -15.58
C ASP A 31 -9.38 -4.68 -15.28
N PHE A 32 -9.39 -5.22 -14.07
CA PHE A 32 -8.39 -6.17 -13.58
C PHE A 32 -9.02 -7.46 -13.09
N ALA A 33 -8.40 -8.58 -13.45
CA ALA A 33 -8.78 -9.92 -13.02
C ALA A 33 -7.52 -10.79 -12.76
N PRO A 34 -7.62 -11.82 -11.93
CA PRO A 34 -6.53 -12.79 -11.79
C PRO A 34 -6.28 -13.50 -13.12
N PRO A 35 -5.01 -13.62 -13.57
CA PRO A 35 -4.68 -14.36 -14.79
C PRO A 35 -4.95 -15.85 -14.60
N GLU A 36 -5.42 -16.53 -15.66
CA GLU A 36 -5.80 -17.96 -15.60
C GLU A 36 -4.64 -18.91 -15.27
N ASN A 37 -3.41 -18.55 -15.66
CA ASN A 37 -2.23 -19.41 -15.55
C ASN A 37 -1.33 -19.08 -14.37
N ILE A 38 -1.75 -18.20 -13.46
CA ILE A 38 -0.97 -17.79 -12.29
C ILE A 38 -1.71 -18.16 -11.01
N ASN A 39 -1.02 -18.87 -10.14
CA ASN A 39 -1.55 -19.21 -8.83
C ASN A 39 -1.33 -18.02 -7.87
N ASN A 40 -2.36 -17.22 -7.62
CA ASN A 40 -2.34 -16.23 -6.54
C ASN A 40 -2.64 -16.88 -5.18
N PRO A 41 -2.02 -16.41 -4.08
CA PRO A 41 -1.10 -15.29 -4.01
C PRO A 41 0.31 -15.66 -4.53
N VAL A 42 1.04 -14.66 -5.07
CA VAL A 42 2.43 -14.84 -5.54
C VAL A 42 3.46 -14.62 -4.42
N LEU A 43 3.10 -13.90 -3.37
CA LEU A 43 3.91 -13.70 -2.16
C LEU A 43 3.03 -13.75 -0.91
N THR A 44 3.56 -14.40 0.12
CA THR A 44 2.95 -14.57 1.44
C THR A 44 3.99 -14.33 2.54
N ALA A 45 3.58 -14.27 3.79
CA ALA A 45 4.51 -14.24 4.93
C ALA A 45 5.51 -15.41 4.96
N LYS A 46 5.19 -16.54 4.33
CA LYS A 46 6.07 -17.73 4.31
C LYS A 46 7.26 -17.58 3.38
N ASP A 47 7.18 -16.66 2.43
CA ASP A 47 8.26 -16.40 1.47
C ASP A 47 9.34 -15.48 2.05
N VAL A 48 9.04 -14.77 3.14
CA VAL A 48 9.97 -13.90 3.88
C VAL A 48 10.94 -14.78 4.67
N THR A 49 12.25 -14.55 4.49
CA THR A 49 13.29 -15.44 5.02
C THR A 49 14.26 -14.81 6.02
N ASP A 50 14.31 -13.49 6.11
CA ASP A 50 15.24 -12.75 6.96
C ASP A 50 14.61 -12.21 8.27
N VAL A 51 13.28 -12.15 8.32
CA VAL A 51 12.53 -11.84 9.54
C VAL A 51 11.33 -12.78 9.70
N ALA A 52 10.81 -12.90 10.92
CA ALA A 52 9.57 -13.62 11.17
C ALA A 52 8.36 -12.74 10.76
N ALA A 53 7.75 -13.02 9.62
CA ALA A 53 6.64 -12.23 9.10
C ALA A 53 5.27 -12.70 9.60
N LYS A 54 4.40 -11.76 9.96
CA LYS A 54 2.98 -12.01 10.23
C LYS A 54 2.16 -12.05 8.95
N PHE A 55 2.41 -11.08 8.07
CA PHE A 55 1.77 -10.94 6.75
C PHE A 55 2.64 -10.08 5.82
N VAL A 56 2.24 -9.99 4.56
CA VAL A 56 2.79 -9.07 3.54
C VAL A 56 1.64 -8.32 2.87
N ALA A 57 1.81 -7.00 2.62
CA ALA A 57 0.76 -6.13 2.08
C ALA A 57 1.32 -4.93 1.30
N ASP A 58 0.44 -4.08 0.77
CA ASP A 58 0.75 -2.80 0.14
C ASP A 58 1.81 -2.86 -0.97
N PRO A 59 1.68 -3.74 -1.98
CA PRO A 59 2.71 -3.86 -3.00
C PRO A 59 2.73 -2.69 -3.97
N PHE A 60 3.94 -2.20 -4.28
CA PHE A 60 4.24 -1.28 -5.36
C PHE A 60 5.43 -1.79 -6.17
N MET A 61 5.43 -1.60 -7.48
CA MET A 61 6.49 -2.12 -8.33
C MET A 61 7.00 -1.09 -9.35
N VAL A 62 8.21 -1.34 -9.83
CA VAL A 62 8.81 -0.64 -10.98
C VAL A 62 9.51 -1.65 -11.88
N ARG A 63 9.63 -1.34 -13.16
CA ARG A 63 10.37 -2.16 -14.12
C ARG A 63 11.62 -1.44 -14.60
N GLU A 64 12.76 -2.11 -14.53
CA GLU A 64 14.03 -1.59 -15.01
C GLU A 64 14.86 -2.69 -15.69
N ASN A 65 15.36 -2.42 -16.89
CA ASN A 65 16.20 -3.33 -17.67
C ASN A 65 15.61 -4.76 -17.81
N GLY A 66 14.29 -4.85 -17.99
CA GLY A 66 13.58 -6.11 -18.16
C GLY A 66 13.16 -6.81 -16.86
N THR A 67 13.68 -6.38 -15.72
CA THR A 67 13.37 -6.92 -14.40
C THR A 67 12.31 -6.07 -13.69
N TRP A 68 11.35 -6.72 -13.06
CA TRP A 68 10.39 -6.12 -12.15
C TRP A 68 10.93 -6.17 -10.72
N TYR A 69 10.78 -5.06 -9.99
CA TYR A 69 11.13 -4.89 -8.58
C TYR A 69 9.88 -4.49 -7.83
N MET A 70 9.44 -5.31 -6.89
CA MET A 70 8.28 -5.04 -6.05
C MET A 70 8.75 -4.71 -4.64
N PHE A 71 8.28 -3.59 -4.12
CA PHE A 71 8.44 -3.17 -2.73
C PHE A 71 7.10 -3.34 -2.03
N PHE A 72 7.12 -3.83 -0.79
CA PHE A 72 5.90 -4.14 -0.05
C PHE A 72 6.16 -4.16 1.44
N GLU A 73 5.10 -4.01 2.22
CA GLU A 73 5.14 -4.14 3.68
C GLU A 73 5.34 -5.59 4.09
N VAL A 74 6.25 -5.80 5.01
CA VAL A 74 6.38 -7.01 5.83
C VAL A 74 6.06 -6.66 7.26
N MET A 75 4.95 -7.15 7.79
CA MET A 75 4.64 -6.99 9.21
C MET A 75 5.52 -7.93 10.03
N ASN A 76 6.57 -7.40 10.62
CA ASN A 76 7.53 -8.12 11.42
C ASN A 76 6.91 -8.61 12.74
N PHE A 77 7.10 -9.88 13.05
CA PHE A 77 6.53 -10.47 14.26
C PHE A 77 7.26 -10.01 15.53
N ASP A 78 8.56 -9.89 15.48
CA ASP A 78 9.41 -9.65 16.67
C ASP A 78 9.25 -8.21 17.17
N ASP A 79 9.29 -7.24 16.26
CA ASP A 79 9.20 -5.80 16.57
C ASP A 79 7.77 -5.27 16.56
N ASN A 80 6.84 -6.05 15.98
CA ASN A 80 5.43 -5.67 15.80
C ASN A 80 5.24 -4.37 15.00
N LYS A 81 6.09 -4.13 14.02
CA LYS A 81 6.06 -3.00 13.08
C LYS A 81 6.20 -3.49 11.64
N GLY A 82 5.79 -2.65 10.68
CA GLY A 82 6.03 -2.88 9.27
C GLY A 82 7.46 -2.47 8.87
N ASP A 83 8.08 -3.29 8.04
CA ASP A 83 9.36 -3.02 7.36
C ASP A 83 9.11 -3.10 5.84
N ILE A 84 9.92 -2.44 5.02
CA ILE A 84 9.79 -2.52 3.57
C ILE A 84 10.73 -3.58 3.02
N ALA A 85 10.15 -4.52 2.29
CA ALA A 85 10.85 -5.63 1.63
C ALA A 85 10.91 -5.46 0.11
N LEU A 86 11.77 -6.26 -0.51
CA LEU A 86 11.99 -6.36 -1.94
C LEU A 86 11.73 -7.79 -2.42
N ALA A 87 11.00 -7.92 -3.54
CA ALA A 87 10.96 -9.10 -4.38
C ALA A 87 11.26 -8.72 -5.84
N THR A 88 11.72 -9.69 -6.64
CA THR A 88 12.04 -9.47 -8.05
C THR A 88 11.37 -10.51 -8.94
N SER A 89 11.09 -10.11 -10.19
CA SER A 89 10.55 -11.00 -11.23
C SER A 89 11.10 -10.61 -12.60
N ASN A 90 11.35 -11.60 -13.47
CA ASN A 90 11.74 -11.36 -14.86
C ASN A 90 10.54 -11.25 -15.80
N ASP A 91 9.38 -11.75 -15.40
CA ASP A 91 8.17 -11.82 -16.23
C ASP A 91 6.98 -11.05 -15.64
N GLY A 92 7.09 -10.57 -14.38
CA GLY A 92 6.02 -9.90 -13.65
C GLY A 92 5.03 -10.87 -12.97
N PHE A 93 5.19 -12.18 -13.16
CA PHE A 93 4.27 -13.20 -12.66
C PHE A 93 4.92 -14.13 -11.62
N ASN A 94 6.16 -14.52 -11.84
CA ASN A 94 6.93 -15.37 -10.93
C ASN A 94 7.85 -14.50 -10.07
N TRP A 95 7.54 -14.39 -8.78
CA TRP A 95 8.21 -13.49 -7.86
C TRP A 95 9.13 -14.23 -6.89
N ASN A 96 10.29 -13.64 -6.64
CA ASN A 96 11.29 -14.17 -5.72
C ASN A 96 11.58 -13.12 -4.65
N TYR A 97 11.25 -13.42 -3.41
CA TYR A 97 11.64 -12.63 -2.24
C TYR A 97 13.15 -12.43 -2.20
N LYS A 98 13.59 -11.27 -1.76
CA LYS A 98 15.02 -10.94 -1.64
C LYS A 98 15.42 -10.65 -0.21
N GLN A 99 14.95 -9.55 0.34
CA GLN A 99 15.34 -9.08 1.67
C GLN A 99 14.49 -7.90 2.12
N ILE A 100 14.56 -7.54 3.41
CA ILE A 100 14.19 -6.21 3.90
C ILE A 100 15.17 -5.19 3.32
N VAL A 101 14.67 -4.05 2.83
CA VAL A 101 15.47 -2.98 2.21
C VAL A 101 15.36 -1.64 2.92
N LEU A 102 14.33 -1.46 3.74
CA LEU A 102 14.17 -0.28 4.59
C LEU A 102 13.52 -0.71 5.91
N ASP A 103 14.24 -0.45 7.00
CA ASP A 103 13.88 -0.71 8.39
C ASP A 103 14.17 0.57 9.18
N GLU A 104 13.15 1.12 9.84
CA GLU A 104 13.21 2.33 10.65
C GLU A 104 12.73 2.00 12.08
N PRO A 105 13.04 2.83 13.09
CA PRO A 105 12.57 2.59 14.45
C PRO A 105 11.05 2.77 14.64
N PHE A 106 10.28 2.97 13.58
CA PHE A 106 8.84 3.15 13.52
C PHE A 106 8.24 2.33 12.38
N HIS A 107 6.92 2.16 12.40
CA HIS A 107 6.19 1.41 11.37
C HIS A 107 6.33 2.02 9.97
N LEU A 108 6.56 1.15 8.97
CA LEU A 108 6.58 1.46 7.56
C LEU A 108 5.57 0.59 6.81
N SER A 109 4.75 1.19 5.95
CA SER A 109 3.84 0.51 5.03
C SER A 109 3.71 1.29 3.72
N TYR A 110 2.86 0.86 2.81
CA TYR A 110 2.51 1.58 1.58
C TYR A 110 3.72 2.16 0.81
N PRO A 111 4.70 1.35 0.38
CA PRO A 111 5.98 1.82 -0.16
C PRO A 111 5.88 2.32 -1.60
N TYR A 112 5.33 3.52 -1.80
CA TYR A 112 5.14 4.12 -3.12
C TYR A 112 6.47 4.39 -3.81
N VAL A 113 6.93 3.47 -4.65
CA VAL A 113 8.18 3.57 -5.42
C VAL A 113 7.97 4.20 -6.78
N PHE A 114 8.90 5.07 -7.23
CA PHE A 114 8.87 5.67 -8.56
C PHE A 114 10.26 6.06 -9.04
N LYS A 115 10.39 6.22 -10.38
CA LYS A 115 11.62 6.71 -11.03
C LYS A 115 11.42 8.15 -11.47
N TRP A 116 12.41 9.01 -11.20
CA TRP A 116 12.45 10.39 -11.66
C TRP A 116 13.87 10.81 -12.02
N LYS A 117 14.09 11.34 -13.24
CA LYS A 117 15.41 11.79 -13.72
C LYS A 117 16.52 10.77 -13.52
N ASN A 118 16.23 9.50 -13.85
CA ASN A 118 17.14 8.35 -13.69
C ASN A 118 17.47 7.95 -12.25
N GLU A 119 16.84 8.54 -11.26
CA GLU A 119 16.95 8.18 -9.84
C GLU A 119 15.67 7.49 -9.37
N TYR A 120 15.81 6.62 -8.36
CA TYR A 120 14.68 5.93 -7.75
C TYR A 120 14.37 6.54 -6.39
N TYR A 121 13.10 6.71 -6.15
CA TYR A 121 12.56 7.27 -4.91
C TYR A 121 11.49 6.36 -4.34
N LEU A 122 11.36 6.41 -3.01
CA LEU A 122 10.38 5.66 -2.23
C LEU A 122 9.73 6.62 -1.23
N ILE A 123 8.41 6.64 -1.18
CA ILE A 123 7.64 7.35 -0.17
C ILE A 123 6.77 6.32 0.56
N PRO A 124 7.27 5.72 1.65
CA PRO A 124 6.43 4.86 2.48
C PRO A 124 5.49 5.69 3.36
N GLU A 125 4.47 5.06 3.92
CA GLU A 125 3.78 5.61 5.07
C GLU A 125 4.75 5.69 6.25
N THR A 126 4.80 6.86 6.88
CA THR A 126 5.68 7.17 8.02
C THR A 126 4.95 8.00 9.07
N TYR A 127 3.64 7.73 9.30
CA TYR A 127 2.83 8.55 10.19
C TYR A 127 3.33 8.55 11.64
N GLU A 128 3.88 7.44 12.13
CA GLU A 128 4.47 7.35 13.47
C GLU A 128 5.68 8.28 13.66
N ALA A 129 6.37 8.62 12.56
CA ALA A 129 7.41 9.66 12.55
C ALA A 129 6.85 11.08 12.41
N SER A 130 5.50 11.25 12.43
CA SER A 130 4.81 12.54 12.28
C SER A 130 5.28 13.32 11.04
N SER A 131 5.45 12.64 9.91
CA SER A 131 5.98 13.24 8.69
C SER A 131 5.70 12.36 7.47
N VAL A 132 5.73 12.95 6.27
CA VAL A 132 5.84 12.24 4.99
C VAL A 132 7.28 12.33 4.53
N ARG A 133 7.95 11.18 4.40
CA ARG A 133 9.38 11.09 4.11
C ARG A 133 9.64 10.55 2.71
N LEU A 134 10.56 11.21 2.01
CA LEU A 134 11.08 10.79 0.71
C LEU A 134 12.44 10.13 0.93
N TYR A 135 12.56 8.88 0.52
CA TYR A 135 13.84 8.15 0.47
C TYR A 135 14.33 8.10 -0.96
N LYS A 136 15.64 8.15 -1.14
CA LYS A 136 16.33 8.00 -2.41
C LYS A 136 17.19 6.74 -2.39
N ALA A 137 17.20 5.99 -3.50
CA ALA A 137 18.10 4.87 -3.64
C ALA A 137 19.55 5.35 -3.73
N VAL A 138 20.38 4.91 -2.79
CA VAL A 138 21.84 5.05 -2.86
C VAL A 138 22.42 3.98 -3.78
N ASN A 139 21.86 2.77 -3.69
CA ASN A 139 22.16 1.66 -4.57
C ASN A 139 20.87 0.87 -4.84
N PHE A 140 20.19 1.20 -5.94
CA PHE A 140 18.96 0.54 -6.35
C PHE A 140 19.21 -0.94 -6.68
N PRO A 141 18.37 -1.85 -6.20
CA PRO A 141 17.11 -1.64 -5.47
C PRO A 141 17.21 -1.76 -3.93
N THR A 142 18.40 -1.99 -3.37
CA THR A 142 18.56 -2.53 -2.01
C THR A 142 18.87 -1.51 -0.92
N ASN A 143 19.49 -0.38 -1.26
CA ASN A 143 19.94 0.59 -0.26
C ASN A 143 19.27 1.94 -0.45
N TRP A 144 18.56 2.38 0.58
CA TRP A 144 17.79 3.62 0.60
C TRP A 144 18.29 4.55 1.72
N SER A 145 18.22 5.84 1.48
CA SER A 145 18.52 6.87 2.48
C SER A 145 17.44 7.93 2.51
N LEU A 146 17.16 8.48 3.68
CA LEU A 146 16.27 9.62 3.80
C LEU A 146 16.86 10.80 3.01
N GLU A 147 16.14 11.27 1.99
CA GLU A 147 16.53 12.40 1.16
C GLU A 147 15.89 13.69 1.66
N LYS A 148 14.60 13.61 2.04
CA LYS A 148 13.85 14.79 2.48
C LYS A 148 12.58 14.42 3.25
N THR A 149 12.22 15.24 4.23
CA THR A 149 10.86 15.32 4.76
C THR A 149 10.04 16.24 3.85
N LEU A 150 8.99 15.71 3.22
CA LEU A 150 8.13 16.46 2.31
C LEU A 150 7.08 17.26 3.08
N LEU A 151 6.44 16.64 4.08
CA LEU A 151 5.46 17.24 4.97
C LEU A 151 5.83 16.89 6.42
N GLU A 152 5.71 17.88 7.31
CA GLU A 152 5.79 17.70 8.75
C GLU A 152 4.40 17.81 9.38
N GLY A 153 4.13 17.00 10.39
CA GLY A 153 2.87 16.90 11.11
C GLY A 153 2.39 15.47 11.22
N SER A 154 1.49 15.25 12.14
CA SER A 154 0.81 13.97 12.34
C SER A 154 -0.39 13.84 11.41
N ASP A 155 -0.89 12.60 11.27
CA ASP A 155 -2.12 12.31 10.56
C ASP A 155 -2.00 12.33 9.02
N TYR A 156 -0.86 11.81 8.53
CA TYR A 156 -0.63 11.57 7.10
C TYR A 156 -0.40 10.09 6.84
N VAL A 157 -1.38 9.41 6.27
CA VAL A 157 -1.29 8.00 5.87
C VAL A 157 -1.39 7.84 4.36
N ASP A 158 -0.81 6.76 3.83
CA ASP A 158 -0.85 6.31 2.43
C ASP A 158 -0.49 7.42 1.41
N PRO A 159 0.69 8.04 1.50
CA PRO A 159 1.09 9.11 0.61
C PRO A 159 1.17 8.64 -0.85
N SER A 160 0.38 9.25 -1.74
CA SER A 160 0.33 8.90 -3.16
C SER A 160 0.74 10.09 -4.01
N ILE A 161 1.92 9.99 -4.63
CA ILE A 161 2.57 11.07 -5.38
C ILE A 161 2.47 10.85 -6.90
N PHE A 162 2.32 11.93 -7.66
CA PHE A 162 2.38 11.89 -9.12
C PHE A 162 2.80 13.25 -9.71
N TYR A 163 3.25 13.24 -10.95
CA TYR A 163 3.64 14.45 -11.67
C TYR A 163 2.64 14.71 -12.81
N PHE A 164 2.12 15.93 -12.87
CA PHE A 164 1.16 16.35 -13.90
C PHE A 164 1.18 17.88 -14.07
N ASN A 165 1.20 18.36 -15.32
CA ASN A 165 1.19 19.77 -15.68
C ASN A 165 2.25 20.58 -14.91
N ASP A 166 3.51 20.16 -15.02
CA ASP A 166 4.69 20.82 -14.42
C ASP A 166 4.64 20.95 -12.89
N ASN A 167 3.77 20.20 -12.22
CA ASN A 167 3.69 20.14 -10.78
C ASN A 167 3.72 18.68 -10.29
N TRP A 168 4.32 18.51 -9.14
CA TRP A 168 4.16 17.35 -8.28
C TRP A 168 2.90 17.52 -7.45
N TRP A 169 2.17 16.42 -7.30
CA TRP A 169 0.94 16.34 -6.52
C TRP A 169 1.08 15.22 -5.50
N LEU A 170 0.56 15.40 -4.31
CA LEU A 170 0.64 14.44 -3.22
C LEU A 170 -0.69 14.37 -2.48
N PHE A 171 -1.32 13.21 -2.53
CA PHE A 171 -2.44 12.87 -1.68
C PHE A 171 -1.96 12.24 -0.38
N THR A 172 -2.64 12.54 0.72
CA THR A 172 -2.49 11.87 2.02
C THR A 172 -3.85 11.79 2.68
N SER A 173 -4.12 10.71 3.41
CA SER A 173 -5.34 10.59 4.20
C SER A 173 -5.08 10.84 5.68
N SER A 174 -6.15 10.99 6.46
CA SER A 174 -6.12 10.97 7.91
C SER A 174 -6.10 9.54 8.45
N THR A 175 -5.61 9.35 9.67
CA THR A 175 -5.53 8.05 10.34
C THR A 175 -6.90 7.40 10.61
N ASP A 176 -7.96 8.19 10.64
CA ASP A 176 -9.35 7.73 10.74
C ASP A 176 -10.01 7.43 9.37
N ASN A 177 -9.24 7.50 8.28
CA ASN A 177 -9.62 7.16 6.89
C ASN A 177 -10.74 8.02 6.30
N ASN A 178 -11.06 9.18 6.85
CA ASN A 178 -12.22 9.94 6.42
C ASN A 178 -11.91 11.30 5.77
N ILE A 179 -10.63 11.72 5.76
CA ILE A 179 -10.16 12.97 5.16
C ILE A 179 -9.11 12.66 4.10
N LEU A 180 -9.23 13.28 2.92
CA LEU A 180 -8.19 13.27 1.88
C LEU A 180 -7.65 14.69 1.70
N ARG A 181 -6.35 14.85 1.95
CA ARG A 181 -5.63 16.10 1.71
C ARG A 181 -4.89 16.05 0.38
N LEU A 182 -4.73 17.20 -0.23
CA LEU A 182 -3.96 17.38 -1.46
C LEU A 182 -2.91 18.46 -1.25
N HIS A 183 -1.67 18.14 -1.62
CA HIS A 183 -0.55 19.09 -1.62
C HIS A 183 0.07 19.15 -3.01
N TYR A 184 0.78 20.23 -3.33
CA TYR A 184 1.51 20.35 -4.58
C TYR A 184 2.84 21.08 -4.41
N SER A 185 3.75 20.86 -5.36
CA SER A 185 5.02 21.56 -5.47
C SER A 185 5.47 21.59 -6.94
N ASN A 186 6.14 22.64 -7.36
CA ASN A 186 6.75 22.69 -8.69
C ASN A 186 8.08 21.92 -8.77
N ASN A 187 8.60 21.45 -7.65
CA ASN A 187 9.84 20.67 -7.56
C ASN A 187 9.71 19.61 -6.46
N LEU A 188 10.09 18.37 -6.78
CA LEU A 188 10.06 17.25 -5.83
C LEU A 188 10.77 17.59 -4.52
N MET A 189 11.93 18.25 -4.62
CA MET A 189 12.72 18.71 -3.47
C MET A 189 12.34 20.12 -2.99
N GLY A 190 11.30 20.72 -3.56
CA GLY A 190 10.84 22.07 -3.22
C GLY A 190 10.00 22.12 -1.95
N ASN A 191 9.37 23.28 -1.74
CA ASN A 191 8.37 23.44 -0.71
C ASN A 191 7.03 22.90 -1.19
N TRP A 192 6.40 22.09 -0.35
CA TRP A 192 5.06 21.55 -0.58
C TRP A 192 4.02 22.50 0.00
N ILE A 193 2.99 22.78 -0.78
CA ILE A 193 1.93 23.73 -0.43
C ILE A 193 0.63 22.94 -0.38
N GLU A 194 -0.11 23.09 0.71
CA GLU A 194 -1.45 22.52 0.79
C GLU A 194 -2.38 23.23 -0.22
N HIS A 195 -3.11 22.43 -0.98
CA HIS A 195 -3.99 22.92 -2.03
C HIS A 195 -5.17 23.71 -1.42
N PRO A 196 -5.59 24.87 -1.99
CA PRO A 196 -6.63 25.71 -1.41
C PRO A 196 -8.02 25.04 -1.34
N LYS A 197 -8.20 23.90 -1.99
CA LYS A 197 -9.40 23.04 -1.87
C LYS A 197 -9.18 21.85 -0.93
N SER A 198 -8.01 21.74 -0.30
CA SER A 198 -7.76 20.71 0.71
C SER A 198 -8.48 21.07 2.02
N PRO A 199 -9.05 20.08 2.71
CA PRO A 199 -9.21 18.69 2.27
C PRO A 199 -10.16 18.57 1.07
N VAL A 200 -9.80 17.69 0.10
CA VAL A 200 -10.62 17.47 -1.11
C VAL A 200 -11.74 16.46 -0.89
N ILE A 201 -11.64 15.64 0.15
CA ILE A 201 -12.67 14.75 0.68
C ILE A 201 -12.74 14.94 2.18
N GLU A 202 -13.95 15.00 2.74
CA GLU A 202 -14.20 15.05 4.17
C GLU A 202 -15.31 14.09 4.57
N ARG A 203 -15.16 13.45 5.74
CA ARG A 203 -16.15 12.58 6.39
C ARG A 203 -16.62 11.44 5.49
N ASN A 204 -15.69 10.84 4.75
CA ASN A 204 -16.04 9.79 3.81
C ASN A 204 -14.98 8.68 3.72
N GLU A 205 -15.07 7.72 4.62
CA GLU A 205 -14.21 6.54 4.72
C GLU A 205 -14.28 5.59 3.52
N THR A 206 -15.17 5.84 2.55
CA THR A 206 -15.28 5.02 1.34
C THR A 206 -14.40 5.48 0.20
N ILE A 207 -13.87 6.72 0.28
CA ILE A 207 -13.16 7.34 -0.83
C ILE A 207 -11.98 8.24 -0.44
N ALA A 208 -11.77 8.45 0.88
CA ALA A 208 -10.72 9.35 1.33
C ALA A 208 -9.34 8.71 1.33
N ARG A 209 -9.20 7.45 1.76
CA ARG A 209 -7.89 6.82 1.88
C ARG A 209 -7.35 6.39 0.52
N PRO A 210 -6.13 6.76 0.11
CA PRO A 210 -5.49 6.23 -1.10
C PRO A 210 -5.41 4.71 -1.05
N GLY A 211 -5.55 4.06 -2.21
CA GLY A 211 -5.52 2.60 -2.35
C GLY A 211 -4.64 2.17 -3.52
N GLY A 212 -3.56 2.92 -3.79
CA GLY A 212 -2.60 2.57 -4.82
C GLY A 212 -2.07 3.74 -5.65
N ARG A 213 -1.34 3.41 -6.71
CA ARG A 213 -0.69 4.38 -7.60
C ARG A 213 -1.71 5.22 -8.36
N VAL A 214 -1.51 6.55 -8.36
CA VAL A 214 -2.22 7.44 -9.27
C VAL A 214 -1.71 7.20 -10.70
N VAL A 215 -2.60 6.83 -11.61
CA VAL A 215 -2.29 6.59 -13.02
C VAL A 215 -2.53 7.87 -13.81
N VAL A 216 -1.48 8.37 -14.46
CA VAL A 216 -1.54 9.54 -15.34
C VAL A 216 -1.42 9.07 -16.78
N LEU A 217 -2.50 9.24 -17.56
CA LEU A 217 -2.56 8.99 -18.99
C LEU A 217 -2.66 10.32 -19.73
N GLU A 218 -2.49 10.31 -21.05
CA GLU A 218 -2.51 11.52 -21.87
C GLU A 218 -3.72 12.44 -21.59
N HIS A 219 -4.90 11.85 -21.39
CA HIS A 219 -6.15 12.58 -21.20
C HIS A 219 -6.90 12.25 -19.91
N LYS A 220 -6.32 11.44 -19.02
CA LYS A 220 -6.99 10.99 -17.79
C LYS A 220 -6.00 10.86 -16.65
N ILE A 221 -6.46 11.26 -15.47
CA ILE A 221 -5.79 10.95 -14.20
C ILE A 221 -6.75 10.10 -13.39
N ILE A 222 -6.29 8.93 -12.95
CA ILE A 222 -7.08 7.99 -12.16
C ILE A 222 -6.41 7.83 -10.81
N ARG A 223 -7.14 8.09 -9.74
CA ARG A 223 -6.73 7.72 -8.38
C ARG A 223 -7.53 6.53 -7.88
N TYR A 224 -6.89 5.67 -7.10
CA TYR A 224 -7.54 4.56 -6.42
C TYR A 224 -7.71 4.88 -4.95
N THR A 225 -8.76 4.32 -4.34
CA THR A 225 -9.11 4.54 -2.95
C THR A 225 -9.50 3.24 -2.27
N GLN A 226 -9.21 3.15 -0.99
CA GLN A 226 -9.77 2.12 -0.13
C GLN A 226 -11.21 2.50 0.24
N ASP A 227 -12.11 1.52 0.23
CA ASP A 227 -13.46 1.65 0.78
C ASP A 227 -13.51 0.87 2.10
N ASP A 228 -13.35 1.59 3.20
CA ASP A 228 -13.23 1.02 4.55
C ASP A 228 -14.53 1.07 5.36
N ARG A 229 -15.65 1.45 4.72
CA ARG A 229 -16.95 1.70 5.39
C ARG A 229 -17.39 0.60 6.36
N TYR A 230 -17.25 -0.66 5.98
CA TYR A 230 -17.75 -1.80 6.77
C TYR A 230 -16.65 -2.55 7.50
N ARG A 231 -15.45 -2.46 6.96
CA ARG A 231 -14.22 -3.05 7.50
C ARG A 231 -13.01 -2.48 6.78
N TYR A 232 -11.90 -2.41 7.47
CA TYR A 232 -10.62 -2.06 6.87
C TYR A 232 -10.25 -3.02 5.72
N GLY A 233 -9.81 -2.45 4.60
CA GLY A 233 -9.36 -3.22 3.46
C GLY A 233 -10.48 -3.98 2.75
N ASN A 234 -11.70 -3.42 2.70
CA ASN A 234 -12.85 -4.09 2.12
C ASN A 234 -12.80 -4.22 0.59
N LYS A 235 -12.48 -3.13 -0.13
CA LYS A 235 -12.39 -3.06 -1.59
C LYS A 235 -11.69 -1.80 -2.08
N VAL A 236 -11.31 -1.79 -3.36
CA VAL A 236 -10.70 -0.63 -4.03
C VAL A 236 -11.68 -0.03 -5.02
N ARG A 237 -11.81 1.30 -4.98
CA ARG A 237 -12.56 2.11 -5.96
C ARG A 237 -11.60 2.96 -6.78
N ALA A 238 -12.05 3.45 -7.94
CA ALA A 238 -11.33 4.39 -8.78
C ALA A 238 -12.15 5.65 -9.05
N PHE A 239 -11.45 6.78 -9.17
CA PHE A 239 -12.01 8.08 -9.50
C PHE A 239 -11.17 8.72 -10.61
N GLU A 240 -11.83 9.32 -11.58
CA GLU A 240 -11.19 10.16 -12.59
C GLU A 240 -11.11 11.58 -12.07
N ILE A 241 -9.90 12.14 -11.96
CA ILE A 241 -9.69 13.55 -11.67
C ILE A 241 -9.97 14.32 -12.95
N THR A 242 -11.09 15.05 -12.99
CA THR A 242 -11.55 15.78 -14.18
C THR A 242 -11.01 17.20 -14.26
N LYS A 243 -10.54 17.75 -13.13
CA LYS A 243 -9.91 19.06 -13.07
C LYS A 243 -8.84 19.08 -11.99
N LEU A 244 -7.63 19.45 -12.38
CA LEU A 244 -6.50 19.59 -11.48
C LEU A 244 -5.65 20.79 -11.87
N THR A 245 -5.67 21.81 -11.04
CA THR A 245 -4.83 22.99 -11.12
C THR A 245 -4.44 23.40 -9.72
N THR A 246 -3.48 24.28 -9.52
CA THR A 246 -3.09 24.80 -8.18
C THR A 246 -4.21 25.56 -7.45
N ARG A 247 -5.41 25.67 -8.03
CA ARG A 247 -6.56 26.38 -7.44
C ARG A 247 -7.86 25.59 -7.46
N SER A 248 -7.95 24.54 -8.29
CA SER A 248 -9.20 23.80 -8.52
C SER A 248 -8.93 22.30 -8.55
N TYR A 249 -9.82 21.54 -7.91
CA TYR A 249 -9.86 20.09 -7.91
C TYR A 249 -11.31 19.63 -8.12
N GLU A 250 -11.50 18.73 -9.06
CA GLU A 250 -12.78 18.05 -9.29
C GLU A 250 -12.52 16.60 -9.72
N GLU A 251 -13.32 15.68 -9.25
CA GLU A 251 -13.25 14.27 -9.63
C GLU A 251 -14.64 13.68 -9.83
N LYS A 252 -14.71 12.57 -10.53
CA LYS A 252 -15.94 11.79 -10.70
C LYS A 252 -15.66 10.32 -10.46
N GLU A 253 -16.63 9.63 -9.89
CA GLU A 253 -16.56 8.20 -9.67
C GLU A 253 -16.60 7.44 -11.01
N ILE A 254 -15.78 6.38 -11.11
CA ILE A 254 -15.76 5.47 -12.26
C ILE A 254 -16.94 4.50 -12.16
N LYS A 255 -17.60 4.26 -13.32
CA LYS A 255 -18.80 3.41 -13.40
C LYS A 255 -18.50 1.94 -13.05
N GLU A 256 -17.29 1.50 -13.34
CA GLU A 256 -16.81 0.12 -13.15
C GLU A 256 -16.56 -0.23 -11.68
N ASN A 257 -16.67 0.71 -10.75
CA ASN A 257 -16.45 0.48 -9.32
C ASN A 257 -17.34 -0.62 -8.73
N PRO A 258 -16.78 -1.43 -7.81
CA PRO A 258 -15.41 -1.41 -7.33
C PRO A 258 -14.43 -2.10 -8.31
N ILE A 259 -13.20 -1.57 -8.42
CA ILE A 259 -12.15 -2.14 -9.27
C ILE A 259 -11.62 -3.46 -8.70
N LEU A 260 -11.41 -3.51 -7.38
CA LEU A 260 -11.06 -4.73 -6.66
C LEU A 260 -12.03 -4.95 -5.50
N LYS A 261 -12.29 -6.23 -5.22
CA LYS A 261 -13.13 -6.65 -4.09
C LYS A 261 -12.78 -8.06 -3.67
N ALA A 262 -13.24 -8.42 -2.48
CA ALA A 262 -13.18 -9.79 -1.98
C ALA A 262 -13.72 -10.79 -3.00
N SER A 263 -13.01 -11.90 -3.21
CA SER A 263 -13.45 -13.00 -4.08
C SER A 263 -14.48 -13.92 -3.41
N GLY A 264 -14.58 -13.88 -2.08
CA GLY A 264 -15.37 -14.81 -1.28
C GLY A 264 -14.70 -16.17 -1.02
N VAL A 265 -13.57 -16.45 -1.70
CA VAL A 265 -12.83 -17.71 -1.59
C VAL A 265 -11.32 -17.47 -1.62
N GLY A 266 -10.54 -18.43 -1.09
CA GLY A 266 -9.07 -18.41 -1.16
C GLY A 266 -8.42 -17.29 -0.36
N TRP A 267 -7.30 -16.78 -0.86
CA TRP A 267 -6.40 -15.87 -0.16
C TRP A 267 -6.98 -14.45 0.07
N ASN A 268 -7.80 -13.97 -0.86
CA ASN A 268 -8.45 -12.66 -0.82
C ASN A 268 -9.96 -12.75 -0.57
N LYS A 269 -10.39 -13.80 0.18
CA LYS A 269 -11.83 -14.07 0.39
C LYS A 269 -12.55 -12.98 1.16
N THR A 270 -11.83 -12.15 1.95
CA THR A 270 -12.41 -11.19 2.89
C THR A 270 -12.30 -9.76 2.40
N GLY A 271 -11.19 -9.37 1.74
CA GLY A 271 -10.98 -8.02 1.25
C GLY A 271 -9.72 -7.85 0.41
N MET A 272 -9.60 -6.65 -0.18
CA MET A 272 -8.46 -6.16 -0.97
C MET A 272 -8.41 -4.64 -0.80
N HIS A 273 -7.23 -4.02 -0.66
CA HIS A 273 -7.17 -2.59 -0.42
C HIS A 273 -6.10 -1.81 -1.20
N ASN A 274 -5.16 -2.48 -1.86
CA ASN A 274 -4.14 -1.82 -2.65
C ASN A 274 -4.05 -2.35 -4.09
N ILE A 275 -3.74 -1.44 -5.03
CA ILE A 275 -3.47 -1.74 -6.43
C ILE A 275 -2.36 -0.84 -6.98
N ASP A 276 -1.37 -1.44 -7.62
CA ASP A 276 -0.32 -0.71 -8.33
C ASP A 276 -0.28 -1.12 -9.82
N PRO A 277 -1.03 -0.43 -10.70
CA PRO A 277 -1.17 -0.79 -12.09
C PRO A 277 -0.07 -0.21 -12.98
N HIS A 278 0.38 -1.01 -13.95
CA HIS A 278 1.36 -0.65 -14.96
C HIS A 278 0.91 -1.07 -16.34
N GLN A 279 1.03 -0.18 -17.31
CA GLN A 279 0.82 -0.50 -18.71
C GLN A 279 2.07 -1.20 -19.26
N ILE A 280 1.89 -2.39 -19.85
CA ILE A 280 2.97 -3.17 -20.49
C ILE A 280 3.01 -2.84 -21.97
N GLU A 281 1.85 -2.90 -22.63
CA GLU A 281 1.62 -2.62 -24.04
C GLU A 281 0.27 -1.92 -24.22
N GLU A 282 -0.07 -1.52 -25.43
CA GLU A 282 -1.41 -1.01 -25.72
C GLU A 282 -2.48 -2.05 -25.34
N ASN A 283 -3.43 -1.66 -24.49
CA ASN A 283 -4.48 -2.53 -23.94
C ASN A 283 -3.97 -3.75 -23.16
N GLN A 284 -2.75 -3.69 -22.62
CA GLN A 284 -2.21 -4.72 -21.74
C GLN A 284 -1.68 -4.09 -20.45
N TRP A 285 -2.29 -4.48 -19.36
CA TRP A 285 -1.96 -3.98 -18.02
C TRP A 285 -1.64 -5.13 -17.08
N ILE A 286 -0.71 -4.88 -16.18
CA ILE A 286 -0.39 -5.73 -15.04
C ILE A 286 -0.51 -4.91 -13.76
N ALA A 287 -0.98 -5.49 -12.69
CA ALA A 287 -1.03 -4.85 -11.39
C ALA A 287 -0.60 -5.81 -10.30
N CYS A 288 0.23 -5.35 -9.37
CA CYS A 288 0.29 -6.01 -8.07
C CYS A 288 -0.84 -5.50 -7.19
N VAL A 289 -1.42 -6.43 -6.44
CA VAL A 289 -2.56 -6.18 -5.56
C VAL A 289 -2.35 -6.94 -4.26
N ASP A 290 -3.01 -6.52 -3.22
CA ASP A 290 -3.08 -7.30 -2.00
C ASP A 290 -4.50 -7.77 -1.69
N GLY A 291 -4.59 -8.69 -0.76
CA GLY A 291 -5.84 -9.18 -0.26
C GLY A 291 -5.64 -10.06 0.97
N TYR A 292 -6.72 -10.30 1.69
CA TYR A 292 -6.65 -11.12 2.88
C TYR A 292 -7.79 -12.11 3.03
N GLY A 293 -7.44 -13.22 3.67
CA GLY A 293 -8.36 -14.18 4.21
C GLY A 293 -8.32 -14.14 5.73
N GLU A 294 -9.47 -14.30 6.37
CA GLU A 294 -9.52 -14.46 7.81
C GLU A 294 -9.24 -15.92 8.18
N SER A 295 -8.29 -16.14 9.08
CA SER A 295 -8.05 -17.42 9.71
C SER A 295 -8.32 -17.37 11.20
N LEU A 296 -8.63 -18.54 11.78
CA LEU A 296 -8.85 -18.67 13.21
C LEU A 296 -7.62 -19.28 13.84
N ILE A 297 -6.98 -18.54 14.72
CA ILE A 297 -5.90 -19.04 15.54
C ILE A 297 -6.46 -19.48 16.89
N PHE A 298 -6.17 -20.73 17.26
CA PHE A 298 -6.48 -21.27 18.56
C PHE A 298 -5.20 -21.29 19.40
N GLY A 299 -5.17 -20.55 20.50
CA GLY A 299 -4.02 -20.49 21.39
C GLY A 299 -4.41 -20.46 22.86
N PHE A 300 -3.47 -20.85 23.73
CA PHE A 300 -3.64 -20.68 25.17
C PHE A 300 -3.05 -19.33 25.58
N ASN A 301 -3.83 -18.49 26.27
CA ASN A 301 -3.27 -17.30 26.91
C ASN A 301 -2.32 -17.76 28.03
N SER A 302 -1.03 -17.48 27.89
CA SER A 302 -0.13 -17.40 29.02
C SER A 302 -0.24 -15.99 29.57
N ASP A 303 -1.12 -15.76 30.54
CA ASP A 303 -1.10 -14.51 31.30
C ASP A 303 0.25 -14.42 32.01
N ARG A 304 1.16 -13.59 31.49
CA ARG A 304 2.24 -13.05 32.31
C ARG A 304 1.60 -11.97 33.18
N SER A 305 1.15 -12.38 34.37
CA SER A 305 0.88 -11.44 35.45
C SER A 305 2.19 -10.77 35.82
N ASN A 306 2.35 -9.52 35.47
CA ASN A 306 3.35 -8.66 36.07
C ASN A 306 3.01 -8.52 37.56
N SER A 307 3.87 -9.06 38.39
CA SER A 307 4.00 -8.73 39.82
C SER A 307 5.01 -7.60 39.97
#